data_ab61ad4af6e289e03a414b0a84a5b4a2
#
_entry.id   ab61ad4af6e289e03a414b0a84a5b4a2
#
_cell.length_a   1.000
_cell.length_b   1.000
_cell.length_c   1.000
_cell.angle_alpha   90.00
_cell.angle_beta   90.00
_cell.angle_gamma   90.00
#
_symmetry.space_group_name_H-M   'P 1'
#
loop_
_entity.id
_entity.type
_entity.pdbx_description
1 polymer ?
#
loop_
_entity_poly.entity_id
_entity_poly.type
_entity_poly.pdbx_seq_one_letter_code
_entity_poly.pdbx_strand_id
1 'polypeptide(L)'
;MPTTILLRHRDTFLDDYTKNRYRAAIKAKLGVDLPTAQDEAQDPAAADRLYSGVTRHLRELTRGKEHSLLLKENIAYGFHRNMLAMKPLGVSTSLVGIAVGLFLSETLQFSPFRIHPGKLLSPGAVGGITLFVATAVLISWMYFTEAHLKRIGYVYAERLFESIAGLQSRRARSKATAPAAKSTEV
;
A
#
# COMPACT_ATOMS: atom_id res chain seq x y z
N MET A 1 -9.66 -2.26 1.56
CA MET A 1 -8.37 -1.55 1.77
C MET A 1 -7.87 -1.85 3.18
N PRO A 2 -6.56 -1.88 3.47
CA PRO A 2 -6.03 -2.12 4.81
C PRO A 2 -6.62 -1.18 5.88
N THR A 3 -6.78 0.09 5.54
CA THR A 3 -7.37 1.12 6.41
C THR A 3 -8.82 0.82 6.84
N THR A 4 -9.62 0.20 5.96
CA THR A 4 -10.99 -0.19 6.27
C THR A 4 -11.02 -1.45 7.15
N ILE A 5 -10.10 -2.40 6.88
CA ILE A 5 -10.03 -3.67 7.61
C ILE A 5 -9.67 -3.44 9.07
N LEU A 6 -8.71 -2.56 9.37
CA LEU A 6 -8.27 -2.25 10.73
C LEU A 6 -9.37 -1.66 11.63
N LEU A 7 -10.39 -1.01 11.06
CA LEU A 7 -11.51 -0.46 11.83
C LEU A 7 -12.58 -1.49 12.17
N ARG A 8 -12.59 -2.64 11.48
CA ARG A 8 -13.58 -3.69 11.72
C ARG A 8 -13.39 -4.32 13.09
N HIS A 9 -14.48 -4.61 13.78
CA HIS A 9 -14.45 -5.28 15.09
C HIS A 9 -13.81 -6.66 15.02
N ARG A 10 -14.07 -7.42 13.94
CA ARG A 10 -13.56 -8.78 13.73
C ARG A 10 -12.08 -8.87 13.35
N ASP A 11 -11.44 -7.76 12.99
CA ASP A 11 -10.00 -7.76 12.69
C ASP A 11 -9.20 -7.92 13.97
N THR A 12 -8.15 -8.72 13.97
CA THR A 12 -7.32 -9.06 15.14
C THR A 12 -5.90 -8.48 15.05
N PHE A 13 -5.62 -7.64 14.06
CA PHE A 13 -4.29 -7.06 13.90
C PHE A 13 -3.98 -6.04 15.00
N LEU A 14 -4.95 -5.20 15.32
CA LEU A 14 -4.86 -4.28 16.46
C LEU A 14 -5.56 -4.87 17.68
N ASP A 15 -5.00 -4.60 18.84
CA ASP A 15 -5.65 -4.92 20.12
C ASP A 15 -6.91 -4.04 20.32
N ASP A 16 -7.82 -4.52 21.16
CA ASP A 16 -9.10 -3.85 21.40
C ASP A 16 -8.95 -2.47 22.03
N TYR A 17 -7.93 -2.28 22.89
CA TYR A 17 -7.65 -0.98 23.50
C TYR A 17 -7.28 0.05 22.42
N THR A 18 -6.38 -0.30 21.52
CA THR A 18 -5.95 0.58 20.42
C THR A 18 -7.08 0.88 19.47
N LYS A 19 -7.90 -0.12 19.11
CA LYS A 19 -9.11 0.09 18.29
C LYS A 19 -10.07 1.07 18.93
N ASN A 20 -10.40 0.86 20.20
CA ASN A 20 -11.33 1.73 20.93
C ASN A 20 -10.79 3.16 21.04
N ARG A 21 -9.49 3.33 21.24
CA ARG A 21 -8.83 4.63 21.23
C ARG A 21 -8.97 5.34 19.88
N TYR A 22 -8.74 4.63 18.77
CA TYR A 22 -8.92 5.23 17.45
C TYR A 22 -10.38 5.56 17.14
N ARG A 23 -11.32 4.69 17.53
CA ARG A 23 -12.76 4.92 17.35
C ARG A 23 -13.20 6.16 18.16
N ALA A 24 -12.77 6.28 19.41
CA ALA A 24 -13.04 7.45 20.25
C ALA A 24 -12.43 8.74 19.66
N ALA A 25 -11.20 8.67 19.13
CA ALA A 25 -10.56 9.80 18.48
C ALA A 25 -11.28 10.22 17.19
N ILE A 26 -11.76 9.29 16.37
CA ILE A 26 -12.58 9.55 15.19
C ILE A 26 -13.86 10.29 15.60
N LYS A 27 -14.57 9.79 16.61
CA LYS A 27 -15.77 10.47 17.14
C LYS A 27 -15.46 11.88 17.62
N ALA A 28 -14.43 12.05 18.44
CA ALA A 28 -14.09 13.34 19.02
C ALA A 28 -13.60 14.37 18.00
N LYS A 29 -12.81 13.96 17.00
CA LYS A 29 -12.17 14.87 16.04
C LYS A 29 -13.00 15.08 14.77
N LEU A 30 -13.62 14.03 14.25
CA LEU A 30 -14.39 14.08 13.00
C LEU A 30 -15.89 14.20 13.25
N GLY A 31 -16.38 13.92 14.47
CA GLY A 31 -17.79 13.96 14.81
C GLY A 31 -18.59 12.83 14.16
N VAL A 32 -17.95 11.69 13.86
CA VAL A 32 -18.56 10.53 13.22
C VAL A 32 -18.60 9.38 14.21
N ASP A 33 -19.80 8.84 14.44
CA ASP A 33 -19.98 7.60 15.20
C ASP A 33 -19.76 6.41 14.28
N LEU A 34 -18.83 5.53 14.69
CA LEU A 34 -18.57 4.29 13.96
C LEU A 34 -19.55 3.19 14.40
N PRO A 35 -19.90 2.24 13.51
CA PRO A 35 -20.83 1.16 13.81
C PRO A 35 -20.38 0.34 15.01
N THR A 36 -21.35 -0.13 15.80
CA THR A 36 -21.07 -1.11 16.85
C THR A 36 -20.76 -2.48 16.25
N ALA A 37 -20.29 -3.44 17.07
CA ALA A 37 -20.07 -4.81 16.61
C ALA A 37 -21.37 -5.46 16.10
N GLN A 38 -22.52 -5.10 16.69
CA GLN A 38 -23.83 -5.60 16.26
C GLN A 38 -24.24 -5.01 14.92
N ASP A 39 -24.08 -3.69 14.73
CA ASP A 39 -24.38 -3.03 13.45
C ASP A 39 -23.51 -3.57 12.33
N GLU A 40 -22.20 -3.77 12.61
CA GLU A 40 -21.25 -4.38 11.64
C GLU A 40 -21.66 -5.81 11.27
N ALA A 41 -22.19 -6.58 12.22
CA ALA A 41 -22.64 -7.95 11.97
C ALA A 41 -23.95 -7.99 11.17
N GLN A 42 -24.85 -7.01 11.38
CA GLN A 42 -26.13 -6.91 10.66
C GLN A 42 -25.95 -6.45 9.21
N ASP A 43 -25.17 -5.40 8.97
CA ASP A 43 -24.86 -4.90 7.64
C ASP A 43 -23.34 -4.59 7.48
N PRO A 44 -22.53 -5.61 7.18
CA PRO A 44 -21.09 -5.43 6.97
C PRO A 44 -20.79 -4.47 5.82
N ALA A 45 -21.63 -4.40 4.80
CA ALA A 45 -21.42 -3.56 3.63
C ALA A 45 -21.66 -2.08 3.96
N ALA A 46 -22.65 -1.75 4.75
CA ALA A 46 -22.88 -0.39 5.24
C ALA A 46 -21.73 0.05 6.16
N ALA A 47 -21.30 -0.81 7.08
CA ALA A 47 -20.16 -0.55 7.93
C ALA A 47 -18.89 -0.27 7.12
N ASP A 48 -18.58 -1.07 6.09
CA ASP A 48 -17.44 -0.87 5.21
C ASP A 48 -17.51 0.43 4.41
N ARG A 49 -18.70 0.84 3.96
CA ARG A 49 -18.88 2.14 3.31
C ARG A 49 -18.55 3.29 4.25
N LEU A 50 -19.00 3.22 5.50
CA LEU A 50 -18.72 4.25 6.51
C LEU A 50 -17.22 4.28 6.86
N TYR A 51 -16.59 3.14 7.09
CA TYR A 51 -15.13 3.05 7.32
C TYR A 51 -14.33 3.63 6.15
N SER A 52 -14.75 3.35 4.92
CA SER A 52 -14.11 3.91 3.71
C SER A 52 -14.29 5.42 3.62
N GLY A 53 -15.47 5.95 3.97
CA GLY A 53 -15.75 7.38 4.01
C GLY A 53 -14.86 8.11 5.03
N VAL A 54 -14.81 7.58 6.26
CA VAL A 54 -13.98 8.13 7.33
C VAL A 54 -12.49 8.12 6.96
N THR A 55 -11.98 7.01 6.42
CA THR A 55 -10.58 6.92 6.01
C THR A 55 -10.25 7.82 4.83
N ARG A 56 -11.20 8.06 3.91
CA ARG A 56 -11.03 9.04 2.82
C ARG A 56 -10.93 10.45 3.39
N HIS A 57 -11.85 10.83 4.26
CA HIS A 57 -11.84 12.15 4.89
C HIS A 57 -10.56 12.37 5.72
N LEU A 58 -10.12 11.37 6.47
CA LEU A 58 -8.88 11.43 7.24
C LEU A 58 -7.67 11.65 6.32
N ARG A 59 -7.59 10.96 5.19
CA ARG A 59 -6.52 11.17 4.19
C ARG A 59 -6.52 12.58 3.60
N GLU A 60 -7.69 13.18 3.41
CA GLU A 60 -7.80 14.57 2.94
C GLU A 60 -7.26 15.55 3.98
N LEU A 61 -7.58 15.35 5.25
CA LEU A 61 -7.09 16.18 6.35
C LEU A 61 -5.58 16.06 6.59
N THR A 62 -4.97 14.93 6.22
CA THR A 62 -3.55 14.63 6.46
C THR A 62 -2.66 14.82 5.23
N ARG A 63 -3.12 15.51 4.19
CA ARG A 63 -2.34 15.78 2.97
C ARG A 63 -1.22 16.81 3.12
N GLY A 64 -1.13 17.51 4.24
CA GLY A 64 -0.14 18.57 4.47
C GLY A 64 1.29 18.06 4.63
N LYS A 65 2.27 18.98 4.47
CA LYS A 65 3.71 18.72 4.70
C LYS A 65 4.00 18.28 6.13
N GLU A 66 3.13 18.61 7.08
CA GLU A 66 3.18 18.23 8.49
C GLU A 66 3.11 16.72 8.69
N HIS A 67 2.52 16.00 7.73
CA HIS A 67 2.36 14.55 7.74
C HIS A 67 3.34 13.83 6.79
N SER A 68 4.59 14.29 6.70
CA SER A 68 5.59 13.77 5.76
C SER A 68 5.87 12.27 5.92
N LEU A 69 5.82 11.74 7.14
CA LEU A 69 5.99 10.31 7.40
C LEU A 69 4.83 9.50 6.80
N LEU A 70 3.60 9.95 7.03
CA LEU A 70 2.41 9.31 6.45
C LEU A 70 2.44 9.33 4.91
N LEU A 71 2.94 10.41 4.32
CA LEU A 71 3.12 10.51 2.87
C LEU A 71 4.12 9.46 2.35
N LYS A 72 5.25 9.26 3.06
CA LYS A 72 6.25 8.24 2.71
C LYS A 72 5.64 6.84 2.74
N GLU A 73 4.88 6.51 3.79
CA GLU A 73 4.21 5.21 3.91
C GLU A 73 3.15 5.00 2.81
N ASN A 74 2.41 6.05 2.46
CA ASN A 74 1.45 5.99 1.36
C ASN A 74 2.12 5.77 0.00
N ILE A 75 3.26 6.42 -0.24
CA ILE A 75 4.07 6.22 -1.46
C ILE A 75 4.60 4.79 -1.51
N ALA A 76 5.16 4.28 -0.40
CA ALA A 76 5.66 2.92 -0.32
C ALA A 76 4.55 1.90 -0.60
N TYR A 77 3.38 2.06 0.01
CA TYR A 77 2.22 1.20 -0.25
C TYR A 77 1.78 1.25 -1.71
N GLY A 78 1.66 2.46 -2.29
CA GLY A 78 1.30 2.66 -3.70
C GLY A 78 2.29 2.00 -4.65
N PHE A 79 3.58 2.17 -4.40
CA PHE A 79 4.66 1.54 -5.18
C PHE A 79 4.54 0.01 -5.16
N HIS A 80 4.49 -0.61 -3.98
CA HIS A 80 4.41 -2.08 -3.87
C HIS A 80 3.13 -2.64 -4.49
N ARG A 81 2.01 -1.94 -4.36
CA ARG A 81 0.75 -2.33 -5.01
C ARG A 81 0.88 -2.35 -6.53
N ASN A 82 1.48 -1.31 -7.11
CA ASN A 82 1.67 -1.21 -8.56
C ASN A 82 2.67 -2.27 -9.06
N MET A 83 3.77 -2.47 -8.33
CA MET A 83 4.75 -3.51 -8.66
C MET A 83 4.11 -4.90 -8.61
N LEU A 84 3.29 -5.19 -7.59
CA LEU A 84 2.58 -6.48 -7.52
C LEU A 84 1.62 -6.67 -8.69
N ALA A 85 0.91 -5.63 -9.12
CA ALA A 85 0.02 -5.68 -10.28
C ALA A 85 0.78 -5.92 -11.59
N MET A 86 2.00 -5.38 -11.73
CA MET A 86 2.86 -5.57 -12.90
C MET A 86 3.69 -6.86 -12.86
N LYS A 87 3.67 -7.58 -11.74
CA LYS A 87 4.48 -8.81 -11.57
C LYS A 87 4.30 -9.83 -12.69
N PRO A 88 3.09 -10.16 -13.17
CA PRO A 88 2.93 -11.13 -14.27
C PRO A 88 3.70 -10.70 -15.53
N LEU A 89 3.61 -9.41 -15.89
CA LEU A 89 4.32 -8.86 -17.04
C LEU A 89 5.85 -8.91 -16.83
N GLY A 90 6.31 -8.49 -15.65
CA GLY A 90 7.73 -8.52 -15.32
C GLY A 90 8.33 -9.92 -15.29
N VAL A 91 7.61 -10.90 -14.76
CA VAL A 91 8.02 -12.31 -14.80
C VAL A 91 8.06 -12.83 -16.23
N SER A 92 7.02 -12.57 -17.05
CA SER A 92 6.98 -13.01 -18.45
C SER A 92 8.14 -12.44 -19.25
N THR A 93 8.43 -11.15 -19.13
CA THR A 93 9.58 -10.52 -19.82
C THR A 93 10.93 -11.08 -19.36
N SER A 94 11.06 -11.37 -18.08
CA SER A 94 12.29 -12.02 -17.55
C SER A 94 12.48 -13.43 -18.09
N LEU A 95 11.41 -14.22 -18.21
CA LEU A 95 11.47 -15.57 -18.79
C LEU A 95 11.85 -15.53 -20.28
N VAL A 96 11.30 -14.58 -21.04
CA VAL A 96 11.69 -14.35 -22.43
C VAL A 96 13.18 -13.96 -22.50
N GLY A 97 13.64 -13.07 -21.61
CA GLY A 97 15.05 -12.69 -21.52
C GLY A 97 15.97 -13.88 -21.23
N ILE A 98 15.56 -14.79 -20.36
CA ILE A 98 16.30 -16.04 -20.08
C ILE A 98 16.34 -16.92 -21.33
N ALA A 99 15.23 -17.10 -22.03
CA ALA A 99 15.19 -17.89 -23.25
C ALA A 99 16.10 -17.31 -24.35
N VAL A 100 16.09 -15.99 -24.53
CA VAL A 100 17.01 -15.29 -25.43
C VAL A 100 18.46 -15.47 -25.00
N GLY A 101 18.76 -15.35 -23.72
CA GLY A 101 20.11 -15.56 -23.19
C GLY A 101 20.62 -16.99 -23.41
N LEU A 102 19.76 -18.01 -23.24
CA LEU A 102 20.08 -19.41 -23.56
C LEU A 102 20.35 -19.63 -25.05
N PHE A 103 19.64 -18.92 -25.91
CA PHE A 103 19.88 -18.96 -27.35
C PHE A 103 21.22 -18.26 -27.71
N LEU A 104 21.47 -17.07 -27.21
CA LEU A 104 22.70 -16.31 -27.47
C LEU A 104 23.96 -16.97 -26.88
N SER A 105 23.82 -17.77 -25.82
CA SER A 105 24.92 -18.58 -25.26
C SER A 105 25.14 -19.88 -26.01
N GLU A 106 24.43 -20.16 -27.09
CA GLU A 106 24.41 -21.43 -27.83
C GLU A 106 24.06 -22.66 -26.95
N THR A 107 23.55 -22.43 -25.75
CA THR A 107 23.10 -23.51 -24.87
C THR A 107 21.85 -24.19 -25.46
N LEU A 108 21.00 -23.41 -26.15
CA LEU A 108 19.81 -23.86 -26.82
C LEU A 108 19.91 -23.59 -28.34
N GLN A 109 19.79 -24.64 -29.16
CA GLN A 109 19.74 -24.53 -30.63
C GLN A 109 18.39 -25.07 -31.12
N PHE A 110 17.79 -24.39 -32.08
CA PHE A 110 16.46 -24.78 -32.61
C PHE A 110 16.51 -25.63 -33.87
N SER A 111 17.60 -25.57 -34.65
CA SER A 111 17.68 -26.32 -35.92
C SER A 111 19.07 -26.94 -36.14
N PRO A 112 19.25 -28.24 -35.91
CA PRO A 112 18.33 -29.16 -35.21
C PRO A 112 18.20 -28.84 -33.75
N PHE A 113 17.08 -29.21 -33.10
CA PHE A 113 16.90 -28.95 -31.67
C PHE A 113 17.95 -29.71 -30.85
N ARG A 114 18.81 -28.97 -30.16
CA ARG A 114 19.87 -29.51 -29.30
C ARG A 114 20.05 -28.65 -28.08
N ILE A 115 20.38 -29.27 -26.96
CA ILE A 115 20.72 -28.62 -25.71
C ILE A 115 22.18 -28.96 -25.38
N HIS A 116 23.02 -27.93 -25.20
CA HIS A 116 24.41 -28.04 -24.86
C HIS A 116 24.69 -27.49 -23.45
N PRO A 117 24.48 -28.27 -22.36
CA PRO A 117 24.58 -27.75 -20.99
C PRO A 117 25.99 -27.20 -20.66
N GLY A 118 27.04 -27.72 -21.30
CA GLY A 118 28.41 -27.23 -21.13
C GLY A 118 28.62 -25.78 -21.56
N LYS A 119 27.81 -25.29 -22.50
CA LYS A 119 27.85 -23.88 -22.94
C LYS A 119 27.30 -22.91 -21.88
N LEU A 120 26.52 -23.39 -20.93
CA LEU A 120 26.07 -22.59 -19.81
C LEU A 120 27.21 -22.16 -18.89
N LEU A 121 28.27 -22.95 -18.81
CA LEU A 121 29.47 -22.66 -18.00
C LEU A 121 30.42 -21.65 -18.68
N SER A 122 30.31 -21.52 -20.02
CA SER A 122 31.09 -20.57 -20.82
C SER A 122 30.17 -19.90 -21.89
N PRO A 123 29.18 -19.11 -21.49
CA PRO A 123 28.09 -18.66 -22.36
C PRO A 123 28.50 -17.55 -23.36
N GLY A 124 29.75 -17.16 -23.40
CA GLY A 124 30.16 -15.93 -24.10
C GLY A 124 29.69 -14.66 -23.39
N ALA A 125 30.26 -13.51 -23.72
CA ALA A 125 29.98 -12.26 -23.01
C ALA A 125 28.50 -11.84 -23.14
N VAL A 126 27.96 -11.84 -24.35
CA VAL A 126 26.57 -11.37 -24.62
C VAL A 126 25.54 -12.31 -24.00
N GLY A 127 25.69 -13.62 -24.22
CA GLY A 127 24.77 -14.62 -23.65
C GLY A 127 24.81 -14.61 -22.12
N GLY A 128 26.01 -14.53 -21.52
CA GLY A 128 26.21 -14.48 -20.08
C GLY A 128 25.61 -13.24 -19.42
N ILE A 129 25.83 -12.06 -19.98
CA ILE A 129 25.25 -10.81 -19.48
C ILE A 129 23.70 -10.87 -19.57
N THR A 130 23.16 -11.33 -20.70
CA THR A 130 21.72 -11.44 -20.89
C THR A 130 21.08 -12.38 -19.86
N LEU A 131 21.67 -13.57 -19.65
CA LEU A 131 21.22 -14.54 -18.66
C LEU A 131 21.28 -13.96 -17.24
N PHE A 132 22.41 -13.33 -16.90
CA PHE A 132 22.60 -12.73 -15.57
C PHE A 132 21.54 -11.66 -15.31
N VAL A 133 21.39 -10.69 -16.23
CA VAL A 133 20.41 -9.59 -16.07
C VAL A 133 18.99 -10.12 -16.00
N ALA A 134 18.59 -11.01 -16.91
CA ALA A 134 17.22 -11.56 -16.93
C ALA A 134 16.91 -12.35 -15.65
N THR A 135 17.89 -13.14 -15.14
CA THR A 135 17.74 -13.87 -13.88
C THR A 135 17.66 -12.92 -12.69
N ALA A 136 18.50 -11.90 -12.63
CA ALA A 136 18.45 -10.89 -11.56
C ALA A 136 17.12 -10.15 -11.53
N VAL A 137 16.57 -9.80 -12.71
CA VAL A 137 15.25 -9.18 -12.82
C VAL A 137 14.15 -10.14 -12.36
N LEU A 138 14.22 -11.42 -12.75
CA LEU A 138 13.25 -12.43 -12.30
C LEU A 138 13.25 -12.56 -10.77
N ILE A 139 14.43 -12.66 -10.16
CA ILE A 139 14.59 -12.73 -8.70
C ILE A 139 14.01 -11.46 -8.04
N SER A 140 14.25 -10.29 -8.61
CA SER A 140 13.70 -9.02 -8.10
C SER A 140 12.17 -9.01 -8.08
N TRP A 141 11.51 -9.62 -9.08
CA TRP A 141 10.05 -9.76 -9.09
C TRP A 141 9.52 -10.71 -8.01
N MET A 142 10.31 -11.69 -7.55
CA MET A 142 9.90 -12.58 -6.46
C MET A 142 9.78 -11.85 -5.12
N TYR A 143 10.46 -10.72 -4.94
CA TYR A 143 10.35 -9.89 -3.74
C TYR A 143 8.94 -9.32 -3.54
N PHE A 144 8.21 -9.01 -4.63
CA PHE A 144 6.87 -8.44 -4.54
C PHE A 144 5.84 -9.54 -4.30
N THR A 145 5.34 -9.62 -3.05
CA THR A 145 4.35 -10.61 -2.61
C THR A 145 3.14 -9.92 -1.98
N GLU A 146 1.99 -10.60 -2.00
CA GLU A 146 0.77 -10.12 -1.33
C GLU A 146 0.96 -9.96 0.17
N ALA A 147 1.71 -10.88 0.81
CA ALA A 147 2.02 -10.80 2.23
C ALA A 147 2.82 -9.53 2.57
N HIS A 148 3.81 -9.20 1.74
CA HIS A 148 4.61 -7.99 1.91
C HIS A 148 3.76 -6.72 1.69
N LEU A 149 2.93 -6.69 0.65
CA LEU A 149 1.99 -5.59 0.40
C LEU A 149 1.00 -5.42 1.56
N LYS A 150 0.47 -6.51 2.10
CA LYS A 150 -0.44 -6.48 3.25
C LYS A 150 0.23 -5.86 4.47
N ARG A 151 1.47 -6.27 4.78
CA ARG A 151 2.25 -5.71 5.88
C ARG A 151 2.46 -4.20 5.74
N ILE A 152 2.92 -3.73 4.57
CA ILE A 152 3.12 -2.29 4.32
C ILE A 152 1.77 -1.54 4.43
N GLY A 153 0.70 -2.14 3.92
CA GLY A 153 -0.64 -1.56 4.02
C GLY A 153 -1.13 -1.39 5.46
N TYR A 154 -0.80 -2.31 6.35
CA TYR A 154 -1.14 -2.17 7.78
C TYR A 154 -0.31 -1.09 8.46
N VAL A 155 0.99 -1.01 8.19
CA VAL A 155 1.85 0.07 8.72
C VAL A 155 1.31 1.43 8.27
N TYR A 156 0.97 1.58 6.99
CA TYR A 156 0.36 2.81 6.49
C TYR A 156 -0.96 3.14 7.20
N ALA A 157 -1.83 2.13 7.40
CA ALA A 157 -3.13 2.32 8.03
C ALA A 157 -2.99 2.73 9.51
N GLU A 158 -2.07 2.12 10.25
CA GLU A 158 -1.76 2.46 11.62
C GLU A 158 -1.26 3.90 11.74
N ARG A 159 -0.30 4.30 10.90
CA ARG A 159 0.20 5.69 10.85
C ARG A 159 -0.91 6.70 10.51
N LEU A 160 -1.84 6.33 9.63
CA LEU A 160 -2.99 7.18 9.32
C LEU A 160 -3.87 7.41 10.56
N PHE A 161 -4.14 6.36 11.34
CA PHE A 161 -4.95 6.52 12.56
C PHE A 161 -4.20 7.21 13.70
N GLU A 162 -2.89 6.99 13.84
CA GLU A 162 -2.06 7.75 14.79
C GLU A 162 -2.10 9.26 14.51
N SER A 163 -2.15 9.66 13.25
CA SER A 163 -2.20 11.07 12.85
C SER A 163 -3.46 11.81 13.34
N ILE A 164 -4.53 11.08 13.72
CA ILE A 164 -5.77 11.68 14.26
C ILE A 164 -5.48 12.48 15.54
N ALA A 165 -4.55 12.04 16.36
CA ALA A 165 -4.20 12.72 17.60
C ALA A 165 -3.69 14.16 17.37
N GLY A 166 -3.00 14.40 16.26
CA GLY A 166 -2.48 15.70 15.85
C GLY A 166 -3.52 16.63 15.18
N LEU A 167 -4.71 16.12 14.82
CA LEU A 167 -5.72 16.94 14.18
C LEU A 167 -6.39 17.90 15.17
N GLN A 168 -6.60 19.14 14.74
CA GLN A 168 -7.40 20.10 15.48
C GLN A 168 -8.86 19.61 15.56
N SER A 169 -9.48 19.77 16.74
CA SER A 169 -10.89 19.40 16.88
C SER A 169 -11.77 20.28 15.99
N ARG A 170 -12.87 19.72 15.48
CA ARG A 170 -13.82 20.43 14.60
C ARG A 170 -14.29 21.76 15.22
N ARG A 171 -14.45 21.83 16.55
CA ARG A 171 -14.81 23.06 17.29
C ARG A 171 -13.74 24.15 17.21
N ALA A 172 -12.46 23.79 17.31
CA ALA A 172 -11.36 24.75 17.20
C ALA A 172 -11.23 25.32 15.77
N ARG A 173 -11.46 24.47 14.77
CA ARG A 173 -11.43 24.89 13.36
C ARG A 173 -12.58 25.81 13.00
N SER A 174 -13.79 25.57 13.53
CA SER A 174 -14.96 26.46 13.33
C SER A 174 -14.75 27.84 13.96
N LYS A 175 -14.10 27.92 15.12
CA LYS A 175 -13.77 29.20 15.74
C LYS A 175 -12.69 29.99 14.98
N ALA A 176 -11.71 29.32 14.40
CA ALA A 176 -10.65 29.97 13.62
C ALA A 176 -11.13 30.49 12.25
N THR A 177 -12.26 29.94 11.73
CA THR A 177 -12.82 30.34 10.43
C THR A 177 -13.97 31.36 10.56
N ALA A 178 -14.41 31.65 11.80
CA ALA A 178 -15.41 32.71 12.02
C ALA A 178 -14.75 34.08 11.74
N PRO A 179 -15.31 34.90 10.81
CA PRO A 179 -14.78 36.22 10.55
C PRO A 179 -14.89 37.06 11.83
N ALA A 180 -13.79 37.71 12.21
CA ALA A 180 -13.78 38.68 13.29
C ALA A 180 -14.88 39.72 13.02
N ALA A 181 -15.89 39.75 13.89
CA ALA A 181 -16.92 40.79 13.84
C ALA A 181 -16.20 42.15 13.89
N LYS A 182 -16.26 42.90 12.79
CA LYS A 182 -15.81 44.27 12.77
C LYS A 182 -16.61 45.03 13.82
N SER A 183 -15.97 45.41 14.91
CA SER A 183 -16.46 46.43 15.82
C SER A 183 -16.46 47.75 15.05
N THR A 184 -17.63 48.13 14.55
CA THR A 184 -17.87 49.49 14.06
C THR A 184 -18.10 50.33 15.30
N GLU A 185 -17.06 51.02 15.75
CA GLU A 185 -17.22 52.15 16.65
C GLU A 185 -17.60 53.37 15.79
N VAL A 186 -18.71 53.99 16.20
CA VAL A 186 -19.24 55.30 15.74
C VAL A 186 -18.48 56.41 16.43
#